data_a75c449c6c589b046bab5bec0d8944a5
#
_entry.id   a75c449c6c589b046bab5bec0d8944a5
#
_cell.length_a   1.000
_cell.length_b   1.000
_cell.length_c   1.000
_cell.angle_alpha   90.00
_cell.angle_beta   90.00
_cell.angle_gamma   90.00
#
_symmetry.space_group_name_H-M   'P 1'
#
loop_
_entity.id
_entity.type
_entity.pdbx_description
1 polymer ?
#
loop_
_entity_poly.entity_id
_entity_poly.type
_entity_poly.pdbx_seq_one_letter_code
_entity_poly.pdbx_strand_id
1 'polypeptide(L)'
;MRYLLIALLLSGCSTVVPVAVKFPEPPGRGAMTTCPPLQKLNDGARLSDVATTVTINYSTYYECAIKADAWIEWYGIQKHIHEGAQK
;
A
#
# COMPACT_ATOMS: atom_id res chain seq x y z
N MET A 1 -20.06 54.69 -8.40
CA MET A 1 -20.84 53.45 -8.23
C MET A 1 -20.54 52.36 -9.24
N ARG A 2 -20.28 52.69 -10.46
CA ARG A 2 -19.89 51.66 -11.50
C ARG A 2 -18.63 50.91 -11.15
N TYR A 3 -17.64 51.56 -10.63
CA TYR A 3 -16.33 50.94 -10.29
C TYR A 3 -16.38 50.06 -9.02
N LEU A 4 -17.29 50.36 -8.11
CA LEU A 4 -17.50 49.54 -6.91
C LEU A 4 -18.12 48.17 -7.24
N LEU A 5 -19.01 48.12 -8.20
CA LEU A 5 -19.62 46.89 -8.67
C LEU A 5 -18.61 45.97 -9.39
N ILE A 6 -17.71 46.60 -10.15
CA ILE A 6 -16.64 45.87 -10.85
C ILE A 6 -15.61 45.30 -9.86
N ALA A 7 -15.29 46.06 -8.80
CA ALA A 7 -14.38 45.61 -7.76
C ALA A 7 -14.94 44.44 -6.95
N LEU A 8 -16.25 44.40 -6.73
CA LEU A 8 -16.94 43.30 -6.06
C LEU A 8 -16.95 42.00 -6.87
N LEU A 9 -16.98 42.10 -8.20
CA LEU A 9 -16.92 40.98 -9.08
C LEU A 9 -15.54 40.32 -9.18
N LEU A 10 -14.49 41.10 -8.92
CA LEU A 10 -13.09 40.63 -8.95
C LEU A 10 -12.63 40.01 -7.63
N SER A 11 -13.36 40.19 -6.53
CA SER A 11 -12.95 39.67 -5.20
C SER A 11 -13.38 38.24 -4.91
N GLY A 12 -14.08 37.57 -5.83
CA GLY A 12 -14.70 36.28 -5.57
C GLY A 12 -13.92 35.05 -6.00
N CYS A 13 -12.69 35.17 -6.51
CA CYS A 13 -12.05 34.08 -7.22
C CYS A 13 -10.72 33.56 -6.64
N SER A 14 -10.39 33.86 -5.38
CA SER A 14 -9.06 33.55 -4.88
C SER A 14 -8.99 32.59 -3.71
N THR A 15 -10.03 31.83 -3.43
CA THR A 15 -9.96 30.79 -2.41
C THR A 15 -9.43 29.50 -3.03
N VAL A 16 -8.13 29.34 -2.97
CA VAL A 16 -7.50 28.05 -3.22
C VAL A 16 -7.68 27.23 -1.95
N VAL A 17 -8.56 26.25 -2.00
CA VAL A 17 -8.68 25.29 -0.90
C VAL A 17 -7.43 24.41 -0.94
N PRO A 18 -6.57 24.43 0.10
CA PRO A 18 -5.41 23.57 0.12
C PRO A 18 -5.88 22.12 0.15
N VAL A 19 -5.60 21.38 -0.92
CA VAL A 19 -5.84 19.94 -0.95
C VAL A 19 -4.81 19.32 -0.02
N ALA A 20 -5.26 18.82 1.13
CA ALA A 20 -4.41 18.03 2.00
C ALA A 20 -4.00 16.77 1.24
N VAL A 21 -2.74 16.69 0.83
CA VAL A 21 -2.19 15.50 0.21
C VAL A 21 -2.07 14.44 1.29
N LYS A 22 -3.02 13.53 1.30
CA LYS A 22 -3.02 12.42 2.23
C LYS A 22 -1.98 11.41 1.76
N PHE A 23 -1.16 10.94 2.67
CA PHE A 23 -0.19 9.88 2.37
C PHE A 23 -0.95 8.64 1.88
N PRO A 24 -0.53 8.01 0.78
CA PRO A 24 -1.24 6.84 0.27
C PRO A 24 -1.21 5.69 1.28
N GLU A 25 -2.38 5.08 1.49
CA GLU A 25 -2.50 3.97 2.42
C GLU A 25 -2.04 2.66 1.77
N PRO A 26 -1.33 1.82 2.52
CA PRO A 26 -0.89 0.52 2.01
C PRO A 26 -2.05 -0.45 1.79
N PRO A 27 -1.82 -1.57 1.09
CA PRO A 27 -2.87 -2.49 0.65
C PRO A 27 -3.48 -3.36 1.76
N GLY A 28 -3.63 -2.83 2.95
CA GLY A 28 -4.23 -3.52 4.09
C GLY A 28 -3.28 -3.60 5.28
N ARG A 29 -3.86 -3.77 6.46
CA ARG A 29 -3.09 -3.77 7.71
C ARG A 29 -2.07 -4.90 7.79
N GLY A 30 -2.43 -6.09 7.27
CA GLY A 30 -1.55 -7.24 7.26
C GLY A 30 -0.33 -7.09 6.37
N ALA A 31 -0.41 -6.25 5.35
CA ALA A 31 0.70 -6.01 4.44
C ALA A 31 1.85 -5.22 5.06
N MET A 32 1.61 -4.54 6.17
CA MET A 32 2.62 -3.76 6.89
C MET A 32 3.44 -4.59 7.88
N THR A 33 3.14 -5.86 8.01
CA THR A 33 3.88 -6.76 8.91
C THR A 33 4.98 -7.49 8.16
N THR A 34 6.09 -7.72 8.85
CA THR A 34 7.18 -8.52 8.28
C THR A 34 6.77 -9.99 8.16
N CYS A 35 7.37 -10.68 7.21
CA CYS A 35 7.15 -12.11 7.08
C CYS A 35 7.87 -12.85 8.22
N PRO A 36 7.20 -13.83 8.86
CA PRO A 36 7.88 -14.64 9.86
C PRO A 36 9.00 -15.48 9.22
N PRO A 37 10.08 -15.75 9.98
CA PRO A 37 11.15 -16.59 9.46
C PRO A 37 10.67 -18.03 9.26
N LEU A 38 11.23 -18.70 8.28
CA LEU A 38 10.96 -20.11 8.06
C LEU A 38 11.55 -20.96 9.19
N GLN A 39 10.87 -22.04 9.53
CA GLN A 39 11.35 -22.95 10.54
C GLN A 39 12.54 -23.77 10.05
N LYS A 40 13.52 -23.95 10.93
CA LYS A 40 14.70 -24.76 10.67
C LYS A 40 14.52 -26.14 11.29
N LEU A 41 15.07 -27.16 10.64
CA LEU A 41 15.13 -28.49 11.19
C LEU A 41 16.27 -28.59 12.20
N ASN A 42 16.00 -29.30 13.29
CA ASN A 42 17.01 -29.62 14.29
C ASN A 42 17.85 -30.83 13.82
N ASP A 43 19.09 -30.90 14.33
CA ASP A 43 19.92 -32.06 14.12
C ASP A 43 19.23 -33.32 14.67
N GLY A 44 19.22 -34.43 13.90
CA GLY A 44 18.51 -35.63 14.26
C GLY A 44 17.02 -35.62 13.99
N ALA A 45 16.54 -34.65 13.19
CA ALA A 45 15.12 -34.60 12.81
C ALA A 45 14.67 -35.90 12.11
N ARG A 46 13.46 -36.32 12.45
CA ARG A 46 12.83 -37.48 11.83
C ARG A 46 12.17 -37.08 10.51
N LEU A 47 11.84 -38.04 9.68
CA LEU A 47 11.13 -37.82 8.41
C LEU A 47 9.78 -37.10 8.65
N SER A 48 9.08 -37.49 9.74
CA SER A 48 7.83 -36.82 10.12
C SER A 48 8.03 -35.32 10.47
N ASP A 49 9.16 -35.01 11.08
CA ASP A 49 9.51 -33.59 11.40
C ASP A 49 9.79 -32.80 10.15
N VAL A 50 10.46 -33.43 9.16
CA VAL A 50 10.70 -32.81 7.85
C VAL A 50 9.37 -32.50 7.17
N ALA A 51 8.45 -33.47 7.12
CA ALA A 51 7.15 -33.30 6.49
C ALA A 51 6.34 -32.15 7.15
N THR A 52 6.34 -32.08 8.48
CA THR A 52 5.65 -31.03 9.24
C THR A 52 6.27 -29.66 8.96
N THR A 53 7.59 -29.57 9.00
CA THR A 53 8.32 -28.31 8.78
C THR A 53 8.11 -27.82 7.34
N VAL A 54 8.14 -28.68 6.36
CA VAL A 54 7.88 -28.33 4.95
C VAL A 54 6.47 -27.77 4.80
N THR A 55 5.48 -28.42 5.41
CA THR A 55 4.09 -27.98 5.35
C THR A 55 3.91 -26.59 5.98
N ILE A 56 4.49 -26.37 7.14
CA ILE A 56 4.43 -25.07 7.85
C ILE A 56 5.14 -24.01 7.03
N ASN A 57 6.34 -24.30 6.52
CA ASN A 57 7.12 -23.33 5.75
C ASN A 57 6.45 -23.00 4.42
N TYR A 58 5.81 -23.95 3.79
CA TYR A 58 5.05 -23.69 2.57
C TYR A 58 3.90 -22.73 2.82
N SER A 59 3.16 -22.94 3.91
CA SER A 59 2.07 -22.06 4.32
C SER A 59 2.59 -20.65 4.64
N THR A 60 3.69 -20.55 5.39
CA THR A 60 4.32 -19.27 5.74
C THR A 60 4.79 -18.54 4.49
N TYR A 61 5.42 -19.24 3.56
CA TYR A 61 5.85 -18.67 2.28
C TYR A 61 4.65 -18.15 1.48
N TYR A 62 3.60 -18.94 1.40
CA TYR A 62 2.41 -18.59 0.62
C TYR A 62 1.75 -17.30 1.16
N GLU A 63 1.59 -17.21 2.47
CA GLU A 63 1.06 -16.00 3.10
C GLU A 63 1.94 -14.78 2.84
N CYS A 64 3.24 -14.95 2.87
CA CYS A 64 4.19 -13.88 2.57
C CYS A 64 4.13 -13.47 1.09
N ALA A 65 3.98 -14.42 0.19
CA ALA A 65 3.83 -14.17 -1.25
C ALA A 65 2.57 -13.34 -1.53
N ILE A 66 1.47 -13.64 -0.86
CA ILE A 66 0.23 -12.85 -0.98
C ILE A 66 0.47 -11.39 -0.59
N LYS A 67 1.20 -11.14 0.50
CA LYS A 67 1.56 -9.78 0.92
C LYS A 67 2.40 -9.05 -0.13
N ALA A 68 3.40 -9.75 -0.68
CA ALA A 68 4.26 -9.18 -1.72
C ALA A 68 3.46 -8.83 -2.98
N ASP A 69 2.58 -9.71 -3.41
CA ASP A 69 1.71 -9.49 -4.56
C ASP A 69 0.76 -8.31 -4.33
N ALA A 70 0.23 -8.19 -3.11
CA ALA A 70 -0.62 -7.06 -2.73
C ALA A 70 0.12 -5.72 -2.84
N TRP A 71 1.38 -5.66 -2.46
CA TRP A 71 2.21 -4.47 -2.60
C TRP A 71 2.47 -4.12 -4.06
N ILE A 72 2.73 -5.12 -4.89
CA ILE A 72 2.94 -4.93 -6.33
C ILE A 72 1.68 -4.36 -6.97
N GLU A 73 0.53 -4.93 -6.66
CA GLU A 73 -0.76 -4.46 -7.16
C GLU A 73 -1.04 -3.02 -6.70
N TRP A 74 -0.85 -2.75 -5.41
CA TRP A 74 -1.04 -1.42 -4.84
C TRP A 74 -0.14 -0.39 -5.53
N TYR A 75 1.13 -0.72 -5.74
CA TYR A 75 2.06 0.16 -6.44
C TYR A 75 1.59 0.46 -7.86
N GLY A 76 1.13 -0.55 -8.58
CA GLY A 76 0.60 -0.39 -9.93
C GLY A 76 -0.60 0.56 -9.98
N ILE A 77 -1.50 0.43 -9.01
CA ILE A 77 -2.66 1.31 -8.88
C ILE A 77 -2.23 2.76 -8.61
N GLN A 78 -1.31 2.96 -7.67
CA GLN A 78 -0.80 4.30 -7.32
C GLN A 78 -0.10 4.95 -8.51
N LYS A 79 0.70 4.19 -9.23
CA LYS A 79 1.39 4.66 -10.42
C LYS A 79 0.39 5.09 -11.49
N HIS A 80 -0.64 4.29 -11.72
CA HIS A 80 -1.69 4.59 -12.69
C HIS A 80 -2.45 5.88 -12.33
N ILE A 81 -2.79 6.05 -11.07
CA ILE A 81 -3.44 7.27 -10.55
C ILE A 81 -2.53 8.48 -10.77
N HIS A 82 -1.26 8.36 -10.44
CA HIS A 82 -0.28 9.43 -10.59
C HIS A 82 -0.10 9.84 -12.06
N GLU A 83 0.04 8.88 -12.96
CA GLU A 83 0.14 9.13 -14.39
C GLU A 83 -1.14 9.77 -14.96
N GLY A 84 -2.30 9.33 -14.48
CA GLY A 84 -3.59 9.91 -14.84
C GLY A 84 -3.75 11.36 -14.38
N ALA A 85 -3.22 11.68 -13.20
CA ALA A 85 -3.30 13.03 -12.64
C ALA A 85 -2.40 14.04 -13.38
N GLN A 86 -1.38 13.56 -14.09
CA GLN A 86 -0.46 14.41 -14.86
C GLN A 86 -0.97 14.75 -16.27
N LYS A 87 -2.04 14.11 -16.68
CA LYS A 87 -2.69 14.41 -17.96
C LYS A 87 -3.74 15.52 -17.77
#